data_8f574133075e2441a4aad746991bd76d
#
_entry.id   8f574133075e2441a4aad746991bd76d
#
_cell.length_a   1.000
_cell.length_b   1.000
_cell.length_c   1.000
_cell.angle_alpha   90.00
_cell.angle_beta   90.00
_cell.angle_gamma   90.00
#
_symmetry.space_group_name_H-M   'P 1'
#
loop_
_entity.id
_entity.type
_entity.pdbx_description
1 polymer ?
#
loop_
_entity_poly.entity_id
_entity_poly.type
_entity_poly.pdbx_seq_one_letter_code
_entity_poly.pdbx_strand_id
1 'polypeptide(L)'
;KYMCSIAGFYNSNRGFNTEHERYSYILNDMNNALAHRGPDAQNTVLSSHCGLAHTRLSIRDVARGEQPMKKTIGENDIYIVYNGEIYNTKELKSELLALGYTFDTTSDTEVILNCFLHFGPDFVHRLNGIFAFAIYDEHIQTIYLYRDHFGVKPLYYSVTNDGTLVFASEIKGLLYYPGIRLSLIHIS
;
A
#
# COMPACT_ATOMS: atom_id res chain seq x y z
N LYS A 1 -2.59 17.82 -10.98
CA LYS A 1 -2.02 17.96 -9.62
C LYS A 1 -1.36 16.65 -9.28
N TYR A 2 -0.05 16.66 -9.19
CA TYR A 2 0.75 15.45 -8.95
C TYR A 2 0.53 14.96 -7.52
N MET A 3 0.42 13.65 -7.32
CA MET A 3 0.25 12.98 -6.02
C MET A 3 0.82 11.57 -6.12
N CYS A 4 1.33 11.02 -5.02
CA CYS A 4 1.69 9.60 -4.94
C CYS A 4 0.55 8.71 -5.41
N SER A 5 0.87 7.48 -5.79
CA SER A 5 -0.13 6.44 -6.05
C SER A 5 0.32 5.09 -5.56
N ILE A 6 -0.66 4.24 -5.33
CA ILE A 6 -0.48 2.85 -4.93
C ILE A 6 -1.15 1.92 -5.93
N ALA A 7 -0.58 0.74 -6.10
CA ALA A 7 -1.19 -0.37 -6.81
C ALA A 7 -0.71 -1.70 -6.23
N GLY A 8 -1.43 -2.77 -6.52
CA GLY A 8 -1.02 -4.08 -6.10
C GLY A 8 -2.04 -5.16 -6.43
N PHE A 9 -1.65 -6.38 -6.09
CA PHE A 9 -2.52 -7.55 -6.19
C PHE A 9 -2.20 -8.54 -5.08
N TYR A 10 -3.19 -9.37 -4.74
CA TYR A 10 -3.10 -10.35 -3.68
C TYR A 10 -3.97 -11.56 -3.98
N ASN A 11 -3.47 -12.76 -3.62
CA ASN A 11 -4.24 -13.99 -3.67
C ASN A 11 -3.77 -14.96 -2.57
N SER A 12 -4.66 -15.30 -1.63
CA SER A 12 -4.34 -16.22 -0.53
C SER A 12 -4.10 -17.66 -0.97
N ASN A 13 -4.70 -18.07 -2.09
CA ASN A 13 -4.68 -19.46 -2.58
C ASN A 13 -3.64 -19.69 -3.69
N ARG A 14 -3.07 -18.62 -4.23
CA ARG A 14 -2.11 -18.68 -5.32
C ARG A 14 -0.82 -17.98 -4.94
N GLY A 15 0.29 -18.72 -4.98
CA GLY A 15 1.62 -18.13 -4.87
C GLY A 15 2.11 -17.55 -6.21
N PHE A 16 2.80 -16.43 -6.15
CA PHE A 16 3.38 -15.77 -7.33
C PHE A 16 4.84 -16.17 -7.59
N ASN A 17 5.45 -16.91 -6.67
CA ASN A 17 6.87 -17.29 -6.73
C ASN A 17 7.21 -18.17 -7.93
N THR A 18 6.30 -19.05 -8.37
CA THR A 18 6.53 -19.96 -9.52
C THR A 18 6.57 -19.23 -10.86
N GLU A 19 5.95 -18.05 -10.94
CA GLU A 19 5.90 -17.18 -12.11
C GLU A 19 6.43 -15.77 -11.74
N HIS A 20 7.43 -15.70 -10.88
CA HIS A 20 7.92 -14.45 -10.28
C HIS A 20 8.24 -13.37 -11.33
N GLU A 21 8.93 -13.73 -12.39
CA GLU A 21 9.29 -12.78 -13.46
C GLU A 21 8.04 -12.19 -14.12
N ARG A 22 7.06 -13.03 -14.46
CA ARG A 22 5.78 -12.60 -15.06
C ARG A 22 5.04 -11.61 -14.16
N TYR A 23 4.89 -11.94 -12.88
CA TYR A 23 4.18 -11.06 -11.94
C TYR A 23 4.95 -9.79 -11.61
N SER A 24 6.27 -9.83 -11.65
CA SER A 24 7.11 -8.62 -11.57
C SER A 24 6.87 -7.69 -12.76
N TYR A 25 6.77 -8.21 -13.98
CA TYR A 25 6.41 -7.40 -15.16
C TYR A 25 5.02 -6.79 -15.04
N ILE A 26 4.01 -7.58 -14.67
CA ILE A 26 2.64 -7.09 -14.45
C ILE A 26 2.63 -5.95 -13.43
N LEU A 27 3.29 -6.14 -12.28
CA LEU A 27 3.34 -5.15 -11.22
C LEU A 27 4.03 -3.85 -11.68
N ASN A 28 5.12 -3.97 -12.44
CA ASN A 28 5.82 -2.83 -13.02
C ASN A 28 4.94 -2.10 -14.04
N ASP A 29 4.19 -2.79 -14.88
CA ASP A 29 3.27 -2.18 -15.84
C ASP A 29 2.12 -1.44 -15.14
N MET A 30 1.54 -2.03 -14.07
CA MET A 30 0.57 -1.36 -13.22
C MET A 30 1.14 -0.06 -12.63
N ASN A 31 2.39 -0.11 -12.14
CA ASN A 31 3.08 1.04 -11.55
C ASN A 31 3.38 2.12 -12.60
N ASN A 32 3.89 1.73 -13.77
CA ASN A 32 4.19 2.61 -14.90
C ASN A 32 2.94 3.36 -15.40
N ALA A 33 1.78 2.70 -15.42
CA ALA A 33 0.52 3.33 -15.76
C ALA A 33 0.17 4.51 -14.83
N LEU A 34 0.71 4.52 -13.61
CA LEU A 34 0.49 5.55 -12.59
C LEU A 34 1.65 6.57 -12.49
N ALA A 35 2.70 6.44 -13.31
CA ALA A 35 3.92 7.26 -13.24
C ALA A 35 3.67 8.77 -13.33
N HIS A 36 2.63 9.20 -14.06
CA HIS A 36 2.24 10.63 -14.16
C HIS A 36 1.84 11.25 -12.82
N ARG A 37 1.46 10.44 -11.82
CA ARG A 37 1.11 10.91 -10.47
C ARG A 37 2.34 11.17 -9.61
N GLY A 38 3.35 10.28 -9.70
CA GLY A 38 4.57 10.37 -8.93
C GLY A 38 5.79 10.02 -9.77
N PRO A 39 6.33 10.99 -10.53
CA PRO A 39 7.42 10.73 -11.47
C PRO A 39 8.79 10.58 -10.80
N ASP A 40 8.93 10.90 -9.51
CA ASP A 40 10.26 11.02 -8.87
C ASP A 40 10.84 9.66 -8.45
N ALA A 41 9.99 8.70 -8.11
CA ALA A 41 10.41 7.34 -7.80
C ALA A 41 9.29 6.33 -8.05
N GLN A 42 9.68 5.13 -8.45
CA GLN A 42 8.80 4.00 -8.68
C GLN A 42 9.43 2.75 -8.07
N ASN A 43 8.78 2.19 -7.05
CA ASN A 43 9.26 0.98 -6.40
C ASN A 43 8.18 -0.08 -6.34
N THR A 44 8.62 -1.34 -6.37
CA THR A 44 7.75 -2.51 -6.26
C THR A 44 8.34 -3.54 -5.31
N VAL A 45 7.46 -4.30 -4.66
CA VAL A 45 7.81 -5.49 -3.90
C VAL A 45 6.86 -6.60 -4.31
N LEU A 46 7.40 -7.75 -4.63
CA LEU A 46 6.66 -8.97 -4.90
C LEU A 46 7.04 -10.03 -3.88
N SER A 47 6.07 -10.40 -3.03
CA SER A 47 6.17 -11.52 -2.09
C SER A 47 5.45 -12.76 -2.65
N SER A 48 5.38 -13.82 -1.84
CA SER A 48 4.76 -15.07 -2.27
C SER A 48 3.29 -14.91 -2.68
N HIS A 49 2.51 -14.09 -2.00
CA HIS A 49 1.07 -13.95 -2.19
C HIS A 49 0.60 -12.51 -2.47
N CYS A 50 1.52 -11.55 -2.52
CA CYS A 50 1.19 -10.14 -2.69
C CYS A 50 2.22 -9.41 -3.53
N GLY A 51 1.75 -8.58 -4.46
CA GLY A 51 2.55 -7.57 -5.15
C GLY A 51 2.10 -6.17 -4.74
N LEU A 52 3.04 -5.31 -4.34
CA LEU A 52 2.81 -3.93 -3.95
C LEU A 52 3.65 -2.98 -4.78
N ALA A 53 3.06 -1.90 -5.25
CA ALA A 53 3.71 -0.88 -6.06
C ALA A 53 3.38 0.52 -5.54
N HIS A 54 4.35 1.41 -5.62
CA HIS A 54 4.22 2.80 -5.21
C HIS A 54 4.90 3.73 -6.22
N THR A 55 4.22 4.81 -6.61
CA THR A 55 4.83 5.95 -7.31
C THR A 55 4.91 7.14 -6.38
N ARG A 56 6.03 7.83 -6.36
CA ARG A 56 6.30 8.92 -5.44
C ARG A 56 6.39 10.26 -6.14
N LEU A 57 5.72 11.26 -5.57
CA LEU A 57 6.04 12.66 -5.77
C LEU A 57 6.78 13.18 -4.52
N SER A 58 8.05 13.51 -4.68
CA SER A 58 8.89 14.03 -3.62
C SER A 58 8.79 15.57 -3.56
N ILE A 59 7.99 16.10 -2.65
CA ILE A 59 7.91 17.55 -2.44
C ILE A 59 8.98 18.01 -1.42
N ARG A 60 9.36 17.14 -0.50
CA ARG A 60 10.39 17.37 0.53
C ARG A 60 10.93 16.03 1.05
N ASP A 61 12.26 15.96 1.28
CA ASP A 61 12.95 14.88 1.96
C ASP A 61 13.04 13.53 1.20
N VAL A 62 14.03 13.46 0.30
CA VAL A 62 14.28 12.28 -0.56
C VAL A 62 14.74 11.05 0.22
N ALA A 63 15.30 11.21 1.43
CA ALA A 63 15.99 10.15 2.17
C ALA A 63 15.10 9.34 3.15
N ARG A 64 13.84 9.74 3.38
CA ARG A 64 13.05 9.18 4.47
C ARG A 64 11.61 8.89 4.05
N GLY A 65 11.32 7.63 3.74
CA GLY A 65 9.96 7.20 3.45
C GLY A 65 9.82 6.51 2.10
N GLU A 66 10.81 5.69 1.73
CA GLU A 66 10.67 4.79 0.59
C GLU A 66 9.51 3.83 0.83
N GLN A 67 8.74 3.59 -0.22
CA GLN A 67 7.64 2.67 -0.23
C GLN A 67 7.72 1.77 -1.48
N PRO A 68 7.27 0.51 -1.41
CA PRO A 68 6.66 -0.14 -0.25
C PRO A 68 7.60 -0.16 0.95
N MET A 69 7.10 0.28 2.14
CA MET A 69 7.87 0.22 3.38
C MET A 69 7.67 -1.15 4.02
N LYS A 70 8.76 -1.70 4.54
CA LYS A 70 8.78 -2.98 5.24
C LYS A 70 9.16 -2.79 6.70
N LYS A 71 8.50 -3.54 7.59
CA LYS A 71 8.93 -3.73 8.97
C LYS A 71 8.93 -5.22 9.31
N THR A 72 10.02 -5.68 9.88
CA THR A 72 10.20 -7.07 10.28
C THR A 72 10.03 -7.20 11.80
N ILE A 73 9.14 -8.06 12.26
CA ILE A 73 8.90 -8.36 13.67
C ILE A 73 9.17 -9.86 13.89
N GLY A 74 10.30 -10.17 14.53
CA GLY A 74 10.78 -11.55 14.56
C GLY A 74 11.09 -12.06 13.16
N GLU A 75 10.38 -13.08 12.69
CA GLU A 75 10.47 -13.64 11.35
C GLU A 75 9.34 -13.16 10.43
N ASN A 76 8.48 -12.25 10.89
CA ASN A 76 7.34 -11.78 10.14
C ASN A 76 7.64 -10.44 9.44
N ASP A 77 7.45 -10.40 8.13
CA ASP A 77 7.55 -9.20 7.32
C ASP A 77 6.15 -8.60 7.10
N ILE A 78 6.02 -7.31 7.40
CA ILE A 78 4.81 -6.53 7.16
C ILE A 78 5.14 -5.38 6.23
N TYR A 79 4.34 -5.21 5.19
CA TYR A 79 4.56 -4.22 4.13
C TYR A 79 3.41 -3.22 4.09
N ILE A 80 3.72 -1.96 3.76
CA ILE A 80 2.72 -0.92 3.52
C ILE A 80 3.04 -0.14 2.25
N VAL A 81 1.99 0.19 1.50
CA VAL A 81 1.98 1.25 0.49
C VAL A 81 0.89 2.26 0.84
N TYR A 82 1.24 3.55 0.83
CA TYR A 82 0.43 4.63 1.34
C TYR A 82 0.45 5.86 0.43
N ASN A 83 -0.72 6.42 0.18
CA ASN A 83 -0.93 7.70 -0.48
C ASN A 83 -1.86 8.55 0.37
N GLY A 84 -1.34 9.60 0.99
CA GLY A 84 -2.16 10.42 1.87
C GLY A 84 -1.40 11.44 2.67
N GLU A 85 -2.09 11.97 3.69
CA GLU A 85 -1.57 12.85 4.71
C GLU A 85 -2.34 12.61 6.01
N ILE A 86 -1.63 12.26 7.09
CA ILE A 86 -2.20 12.05 8.42
C ILE A 86 -1.93 13.29 9.27
N TYR A 87 -2.98 13.96 9.70
CA TYR A 87 -2.89 15.25 10.40
C TYR A 87 -2.50 15.11 11.88
N ASN A 88 -2.85 13.99 12.52
CA ASN A 88 -2.53 13.69 13.91
C ASN A 88 -1.32 12.77 14.09
N THR A 89 -0.37 12.79 13.14
CA THR A 89 0.86 11.97 13.17
C THR A 89 1.68 12.21 14.43
N LYS A 90 1.78 13.46 14.88
CA LYS A 90 2.59 13.82 16.06
C LYS A 90 2.05 13.22 17.34
N GLU A 91 0.75 13.26 17.52
CA GLU A 91 0.04 12.69 18.68
C GLU A 91 0.21 11.18 18.72
N LEU A 92 -0.04 10.51 17.59
CA LEU A 92 0.10 9.06 17.46
C LEU A 92 1.55 8.62 17.69
N LYS A 93 2.52 9.35 17.13
CA LYS A 93 3.94 9.07 17.34
C LYS A 93 4.35 9.23 18.79
N SER A 94 3.87 10.27 19.47
CA SER A 94 4.16 10.49 20.90
C SER A 94 3.61 9.37 21.77
N GLU A 95 2.40 8.88 21.48
CA GLU A 95 1.79 7.74 22.17
C GLU A 95 2.60 6.46 21.94
N LEU A 96 2.97 6.15 20.71
CA LEU A 96 3.75 4.97 20.37
C LEU A 96 5.15 5.00 21.00
N LEU A 97 5.80 6.16 21.08
CA LEU A 97 7.07 6.32 21.80
C LEU A 97 6.91 6.01 23.30
N ALA A 98 5.81 6.48 23.92
CA ALA A 98 5.52 6.17 25.31
C ALA A 98 5.25 4.67 25.56
N LEU A 99 4.79 3.95 24.53
CA LEU A 99 4.58 2.50 24.53
C LEU A 99 5.85 1.70 24.18
N GLY A 100 6.98 2.37 23.96
CA GLY A 100 8.28 1.73 23.70
C GLY A 100 8.60 1.47 22.21
N TYR A 101 7.79 1.97 21.28
CA TYR A 101 8.10 1.87 19.85
C TYR A 101 9.24 2.80 19.47
N THR A 102 10.07 2.39 18.52
CA THR A 102 11.13 3.19 17.92
C THR A 102 10.75 3.58 16.49
N PHE A 103 11.38 4.63 15.98
CA PHE A 103 11.16 5.13 14.63
C PHE A 103 12.49 5.38 13.94
N ASP A 104 12.64 4.81 12.75
CA ASP A 104 13.83 4.99 11.90
C ASP A 104 13.67 6.18 10.94
N THR A 105 12.41 6.61 10.70
CA THR A 105 12.07 7.67 9.78
C THR A 105 11.22 8.76 10.44
N THR A 106 10.97 9.82 9.68
CA THR A 106 10.02 10.87 10.07
C THR A 106 8.71 10.79 9.29
N SER A 107 8.49 9.70 8.53
CA SER A 107 7.34 9.57 7.64
C SER A 107 6.06 9.16 8.37
N ASP A 108 4.91 9.63 7.86
CA ASP A 108 3.58 9.18 8.27
C ASP A 108 3.42 7.66 8.08
N THR A 109 4.04 7.12 7.03
CA THR A 109 3.98 5.71 6.66
C THR A 109 4.44 4.81 7.81
N GLU A 110 5.54 5.17 8.48
CA GLU A 110 6.05 4.40 9.62
C GLU A 110 5.13 4.52 10.85
N VAL A 111 4.53 5.69 11.06
CA VAL A 111 3.55 5.88 12.14
C VAL A 111 2.32 5.01 11.91
N ILE A 112 1.78 4.97 10.68
CA ILE A 112 0.66 4.10 10.30
C ILE A 112 1.00 2.64 10.56
N LEU A 113 2.18 2.20 10.13
CA LEU A 113 2.62 0.81 10.30
C LEU A 113 2.78 0.43 11.77
N ASN A 114 3.37 1.30 12.60
CA ASN A 114 3.48 1.07 14.04
C ASN A 114 2.11 1.10 14.75
N CYS A 115 1.17 1.94 14.30
CA CYS A 115 -0.21 1.91 14.80
C CYS A 115 -0.89 0.58 14.48
N PHE A 116 -0.74 0.07 13.26
CA PHE A 116 -1.27 -1.23 12.87
C PHE A 116 -0.70 -2.35 13.75
N LEU A 117 0.61 -2.35 13.97
CA LEU A 117 1.29 -3.35 14.80
C LEU A 117 0.83 -3.34 16.26
N HIS A 118 0.53 -2.15 16.80
CA HIS A 118 0.13 -2.04 18.21
C HIS A 118 -1.36 -2.24 18.44
N PHE A 119 -2.19 -1.59 17.64
CA PHE A 119 -3.64 -1.54 17.83
C PHE A 119 -4.43 -2.55 16.98
N GLY A 120 -3.75 -3.28 16.07
CA GLY A 120 -4.40 -4.18 15.14
C GLY A 120 -5.15 -3.47 14.01
N PRO A 121 -5.94 -4.20 13.19
CA PRO A 121 -6.58 -3.66 11.98
C PRO A 121 -7.54 -2.49 12.21
N ASP A 122 -8.14 -2.38 13.40
CA ASP A 122 -9.10 -1.32 13.74
C ASP A 122 -8.44 0.03 14.07
N PHE A 123 -7.09 0.10 14.06
CA PHE A 123 -6.34 1.33 14.31
C PHE A 123 -6.75 2.49 13.40
N VAL A 124 -7.30 2.19 12.22
CA VAL A 124 -7.72 3.19 11.22
C VAL A 124 -8.69 4.22 11.81
N HIS A 125 -9.51 3.84 12.79
CA HIS A 125 -10.44 4.73 13.50
C HIS A 125 -9.73 5.81 14.35
N ARG A 126 -8.44 5.67 14.57
CA ARG A 126 -7.61 6.63 15.28
C ARG A 126 -6.93 7.65 14.36
N LEU A 127 -6.97 7.40 13.05
CA LEU A 127 -6.35 8.27 12.05
C LEU A 127 -7.26 9.47 11.75
N ASN A 128 -6.67 10.65 11.78
CA ASN A 128 -7.29 11.87 11.25
C ASN A 128 -6.49 12.30 10.03
N GLY A 129 -7.11 12.25 8.84
CA GLY A 129 -6.41 12.56 7.60
C GLY A 129 -7.15 12.18 6.33
N ILE A 130 -6.47 12.32 5.22
CA ILE A 130 -6.92 11.90 3.89
C ILE A 130 -5.96 10.82 3.39
N PHE A 131 -6.47 9.63 3.10
CA PHE A 131 -5.59 8.51 2.80
C PHE A 131 -6.24 7.40 1.97
N ALA A 132 -5.37 6.68 1.26
CA ALA A 132 -5.60 5.34 0.76
C ALA A 132 -4.31 4.54 0.97
N PHE A 133 -4.39 3.36 1.59
CA PHE A 133 -3.23 2.52 1.79
C PHE A 133 -3.58 1.04 1.83
N ALA A 134 -2.57 0.21 1.60
CA ALA A 134 -2.64 -1.23 1.76
C ALA A 134 -1.55 -1.69 2.73
N ILE A 135 -1.92 -2.58 3.67
CA ILE A 135 -0.98 -3.27 4.55
C ILE A 135 -1.07 -4.76 4.26
N TYR A 136 0.07 -5.41 4.01
CA TYR A 136 0.17 -6.85 3.82
C TYR A 136 0.99 -7.46 4.95
N ASP A 137 0.37 -8.38 5.68
CA ASP A 137 1.01 -9.21 6.70
C ASP A 137 1.35 -10.56 6.08
N GLU A 138 2.65 -10.83 5.90
CA GLU A 138 3.12 -12.02 5.20
C GLU A 138 2.95 -13.30 6.04
N HIS A 139 2.98 -13.21 7.36
CA HIS A 139 2.85 -14.36 8.25
C HIS A 139 1.44 -14.96 8.21
N ILE A 140 0.43 -14.10 8.35
CA ILE A 140 -0.97 -14.53 8.28
C ILE A 140 -1.54 -14.49 6.87
N GLN A 141 -0.70 -14.12 5.88
CA GLN A 141 -1.06 -14.00 4.47
C GLN A 141 -2.37 -13.21 4.26
N THR A 142 -2.44 -12.01 4.83
CA THR A 142 -3.65 -11.18 4.79
C THR A 142 -3.31 -9.78 4.33
N ILE A 143 -4.11 -9.25 3.41
CA ILE A 143 -4.04 -7.85 2.99
C ILE A 143 -5.20 -7.06 3.56
N TYR A 144 -4.92 -5.85 3.98
CA TYR A 144 -5.87 -4.87 4.47
C TYR A 144 -5.85 -3.66 3.56
N LEU A 145 -7.02 -3.25 3.04
CA LEU A 145 -7.17 -2.04 2.25
C LEU A 145 -7.95 -1.00 3.05
N TYR A 146 -7.43 0.21 3.11
CA TYR A 146 -8.03 1.31 3.86
C TYR A 146 -8.17 2.55 2.99
N ARG A 147 -9.26 3.28 3.21
CA ARG A 147 -9.53 4.55 2.58
C ARG A 147 -10.18 5.52 3.57
N ASP A 148 -9.89 6.81 3.44
CA ASP A 148 -10.50 7.84 4.29
C ASP A 148 -12.03 7.94 4.09
N HIS A 149 -12.73 8.40 5.12
CA HIS A 149 -14.20 8.46 5.17
C HIS A 149 -14.84 9.24 4.01
N PHE A 150 -14.16 10.27 3.50
CA PHE A 150 -14.68 11.08 2.41
C PHE A 150 -14.22 10.61 1.04
N GLY A 151 -13.37 9.59 0.99
CA GLY A 151 -12.81 9.06 -0.25
C GLY A 151 -11.97 10.09 -1.02
N VAL A 152 -11.31 11.03 -0.31
CA VAL A 152 -10.48 12.06 -0.92
C VAL A 152 -9.33 11.45 -1.70
N LYS A 153 -8.68 10.42 -1.14
CA LYS A 153 -7.69 9.64 -1.89
C LYS A 153 -8.38 8.50 -2.61
N PRO A 154 -8.26 8.40 -3.94
CA PRO A 154 -8.94 7.36 -4.70
C PRO A 154 -8.31 6.00 -4.45
N LEU A 155 -9.17 4.99 -4.35
CA LEU A 155 -8.81 3.58 -4.30
C LEU A 155 -9.88 2.78 -5.05
N TYR A 156 -9.45 2.09 -6.11
CA TYR A 156 -10.29 1.21 -6.92
C TYR A 156 -9.81 -0.22 -6.72
N TYR A 157 -10.73 -1.17 -6.72
CA TYR A 157 -10.36 -2.57 -6.65
C TYR A 157 -11.27 -3.44 -7.53
N SER A 158 -10.80 -4.63 -7.84
CA SER A 158 -11.53 -5.67 -8.52
C SER A 158 -11.03 -7.03 -8.08
N VAL A 159 -11.89 -8.04 -8.17
CA VAL A 159 -11.53 -9.43 -7.92
C VAL A 159 -11.66 -10.21 -9.22
N THR A 160 -10.59 -10.88 -9.63
CA THR A 160 -10.59 -11.74 -10.82
C THR A 160 -11.30 -13.07 -10.58
N ASN A 161 -11.57 -13.82 -11.65
CA ASN A 161 -12.25 -15.11 -11.56
C ASN A 161 -11.47 -16.17 -10.76
N ASP A 162 -10.15 -16.03 -10.66
CA ASP A 162 -9.29 -16.92 -9.85
C ASP A 162 -9.15 -16.45 -8.39
N GLY A 163 -9.92 -15.43 -7.99
CA GLY A 163 -9.94 -14.89 -6.63
C GLY A 163 -8.82 -13.89 -6.32
N THR A 164 -8.06 -13.43 -7.32
CA THR A 164 -7.03 -12.41 -7.09
C THR A 164 -7.69 -11.05 -6.89
N LEU A 165 -7.45 -10.44 -5.72
CA LEU A 165 -7.76 -9.03 -5.46
C LEU A 165 -6.72 -8.16 -6.15
N VAL A 166 -7.16 -7.19 -6.95
CA VAL A 166 -6.32 -6.20 -7.62
C VAL A 166 -6.78 -4.82 -7.22
N PHE A 167 -5.87 -3.93 -6.86
CA PHE A 167 -6.21 -2.57 -6.43
C PHE A 167 -5.24 -1.53 -6.99
N ALA A 168 -5.72 -0.30 -7.16
CA ALA A 168 -4.91 0.82 -7.62
C ALA A 168 -5.55 2.18 -7.29
N SER A 169 -4.74 3.22 -7.25
CA SER A 169 -5.19 4.61 -7.12
C SER A 169 -5.98 5.12 -8.33
N GLU A 170 -5.84 4.50 -9.51
CA GLU A 170 -6.61 4.81 -10.71
C GLU A 170 -6.99 3.54 -11.46
N ILE A 171 -8.14 3.57 -12.13
CA ILE A 171 -8.69 2.45 -12.90
C ILE A 171 -7.68 1.90 -13.91
N LYS A 172 -6.93 2.78 -14.59
CA LYS A 172 -5.94 2.34 -15.59
C LYS A 172 -4.85 1.46 -15.01
N GLY A 173 -4.48 1.62 -13.73
CA GLY A 173 -3.53 0.72 -13.06
C GLY A 173 -4.07 -0.70 -12.94
N LEU A 174 -5.39 -0.87 -12.70
CA LEU A 174 -6.02 -2.18 -12.64
C LEU A 174 -5.98 -2.91 -13.98
N LEU A 175 -6.17 -2.18 -15.09
CA LEU A 175 -6.34 -2.77 -16.43
C LEU A 175 -5.08 -3.50 -16.94
N TYR A 176 -3.94 -3.28 -16.34
CA TYR A 176 -2.70 -4.02 -16.66
C TYR A 176 -2.64 -5.40 -15.99
N TYR A 177 -3.53 -5.68 -15.01
CA TYR A 177 -3.61 -7.02 -14.45
C TYR A 177 -4.49 -7.93 -15.34
N PRO A 178 -4.01 -9.14 -15.71
CA PRO A 178 -4.77 -10.05 -16.58
C PRO A 178 -6.14 -10.41 -16.02
N GLY A 179 -7.16 -10.39 -16.87
CA GLY A 179 -8.53 -10.77 -16.48
C GLY A 179 -9.37 -9.65 -15.86
N ILE A 180 -8.81 -8.46 -15.63
CA ILE A 180 -9.58 -7.29 -15.19
C ILE A 180 -10.39 -6.73 -16.37
N ARG A 181 -11.67 -6.45 -16.11
CA ARG A 181 -12.60 -5.80 -17.04
C ARG A 181 -13.25 -4.61 -16.34
N LEU A 182 -13.57 -3.56 -17.08
CA LEU A 182 -14.18 -2.34 -16.54
C LEU A 182 -15.47 -2.61 -15.76
N SER A 183 -16.26 -3.61 -16.18
CA SER A 183 -17.51 -3.99 -15.50
C SER A 183 -17.33 -4.63 -14.12
N LEU A 184 -16.09 -5.00 -13.74
CA LEU A 184 -15.76 -5.63 -12.48
C LEU A 184 -15.09 -4.69 -11.49
N ILE A 185 -14.97 -3.40 -11.82
CA ILE A 185 -14.24 -2.43 -10.99
C ILE A 185 -15.20 -1.81 -9.98
N HIS A 186 -14.82 -1.84 -8.72
CA HIS A 186 -15.53 -1.23 -7.60
C HIS A 186 -14.79 0.03 -7.12
N ILE A 187 -15.60 1.02 -6.74
CA ILE A 187 -15.14 2.26 -6.09
C ILE A 187 -15.49 2.11 -4.61
N SER A 188 -14.48 2.08 -3.78
CA SER A 188 -14.66 2.00 -2.32
C SER A 188 -14.68 3.39 -1.68
#